data_5afa8cb65744b77e790ed645a698a404
#
_entry.id   5afa8cb65744b77e790ed645a698a404
#
_cell.length_a   1.000
_cell.length_b   1.000
_cell.length_c   1.000
_cell.angle_alpha   90.00
_cell.angle_beta   90.00
_cell.angle_gamma   90.00
#
_symmetry.space_group_name_H-M   'P 1'
#
loop_
_entity.id
_entity.type
_entity.pdbx_description
1 polymer ?
#
loop_
_entity_poly.entity_id
_entity_poly.type
_entity_poly.pdbx_seq_one_letter_code
_entity_poly.pdbx_strand_id
1 'polypeptide(L)'
;PRQPACRRPGGGGLPPEAPVEIELKLRVAPGDLDRLRGAEMLTRIAAGPGTTRSLTSFYYDTPDCALQRRGVTLRVRRIGQRFVQSLKTERRGDGLARGEWEVALPAMVPAPDAFDDPDARALLDGVPVEALTHLFTSRIQRETRILSLPDAVVECAFDTGTIETRDASDPVAEIELELKEGRAAALYRLALSFLDEIPLRVSEVTKAERGYRLVARRPPGVMY
;
A
#
# COMPACT_ATOMS: atom_id res chain seq x y z
N PRO A 1 -51.74 26.90 -28.30
CA PRO A 1 -50.29 26.76 -28.34
C PRO A 1 -49.84 25.95 -27.12
N ARG A 2 -49.38 24.73 -27.39
CA ARG A 2 -48.86 23.81 -26.36
C ARG A 2 -47.37 24.08 -26.21
N GLN A 3 -46.91 24.35 -25.00
CA GLN A 3 -45.51 24.46 -24.66
C GLN A 3 -44.82 23.08 -24.78
N PRO A 4 -43.58 22.97 -25.30
CA PRO A 4 -42.83 21.74 -25.34
C PRO A 4 -42.29 21.41 -23.93
N ALA A 5 -42.49 20.15 -23.51
CA ALA A 5 -41.98 19.61 -22.28
C ALA A 5 -40.42 19.57 -22.28
N CYS A 6 -39.82 20.18 -21.28
CA CYS A 6 -38.37 20.12 -21.02
C CYS A 6 -37.98 18.68 -20.66
N ARG A 7 -37.25 17.99 -21.52
CA ARG A 7 -36.62 16.71 -21.24
C ARG A 7 -35.49 16.94 -20.20
N ARG A 8 -35.58 16.28 -19.07
CA ARG A 8 -34.45 16.18 -18.10
C ARG A 8 -33.32 15.41 -18.80
N PRO A 9 -32.06 15.89 -18.71
CA PRO A 9 -30.93 15.10 -19.17
C PRO A 9 -30.83 13.85 -18.29
N GLY A 10 -30.57 12.70 -18.95
CA GLY A 10 -30.46 11.40 -18.37
C GLY A 10 -29.37 11.35 -17.28
N GLY A 11 -29.59 10.52 -16.27
CA GLY A 11 -28.70 10.32 -15.16
C GLY A 11 -27.30 9.96 -15.61
N GLY A 12 -26.34 10.85 -15.34
CA GLY A 12 -24.94 10.52 -15.32
C GLY A 12 -24.71 9.52 -14.21
N GLY A 13 -24.38 8.27 -14.56
CA GLY A 13 -23.86 7.32 -13.59
C GLY A 13 -22.63 7.96 -12.93
N LEU A 14 -22.54 7.85 -11.63
CA LEU A 14 -21.31 8.19 -10.92
C LEU A 14 -20.15 7.41 -11.55
N PRO A 15 -18.99 8.04 -11.76
CA PRO A 15 -17.81 7.31 -12.24
C PRO A 15 -17.53 6.14 -11.28
N PRO A 16 -17.00 5.00 -11.77
CA PRO A 16 -16.64 3.89 -10.92
C PRO A 16 -15.72 4.42 -9.82
N GLU A 17 -16.09 4.17 -8.58
CA GLU A 17 -15.25 4.55 -7.45
C GLU A 17 -13.89 3.87 -7.61
N ALA A 18 -12.81 4.64 -7.39
CA ALA A 18 -11.45 4.08 -7.37
C ALA A 18 -11.39 2.85 -6.46
N PRO A 19 -10.66 1.79 -6.83
CA PRO A 19 -10.52 0.60 -5.98
C PRO A 19 -10.02 1.03 -4.61
N VAL A 20 -10.80 0.72 -3.57
CA VAL A 20 -10.53 1.17 -2.20
C VAL A 20 -9.94 0.03 -1.40
N GLU A 21 -8.71 0.20 -0.95
CA GLU A 21 -8.04 -0.70 0.00
C GLU A 21 -8.37 -0.28 1.44
N ILE A 22 -8.87 -1.21 2.27
CA ILE A 22 -9.12 -1.00 3.70
C ILE A 22 -8.11 -1.82 4.49
N GLU A 23 -7.13 -1.16 5.09
CA GLU A 23 -5.99 -1.78 5.74
C GLU A 23 -5.71 -1.18 7.12
N LEU A 24 -5.46 -2.04 8.10
CA LEU A 24 -4.91 -1.68 9.41
C LEU A 24 -3.47 -2.17 9.53
N LYS A 25 -2.55 -1.26 9.76
CA LYS A 25 -1.13 -1.57 9.95
C LYS A 25 -0.73 -1.55 11.41
N LEU A 26 0.01 -2.57 11.82
CA LEU A 26 0.50 -2.76 13.20
C LEU A 26 2.02 -2.87 13.19
N ARG A 27 2.69 -2.06 13.99
CA ARG A 27 4.13 -2.18 14.24
C ARG A 27 4.37 -3.08 15.43
N VAL A 28 5.37 -3.95 15.31
CA VAL A 28 5.79 -4.91 16.33
C VAL A 28 7.31 -4.92 16.45
N ALA A 29 7.84 -5.48 17.52
CA ALA A 29 9.26 -5.80 17.58
C ALA A 29 9.57 -7.02 16.69
N PRO A 30 10.76 -7.11 16.06
CA PRO A 30 11.08 -8.22 15.15
C PRO A 30 10.88 -9.61 15.77
N GLY A 31 11.28 -9.81 17.04
CA GLY A 31 11.11 -11.09 17.74
C GLY A 31 9.65 -11.44 18.07
N ASP A 32 8.77 -10.46 18.19
CA ASP A 32 7.35 -10.69 18.46
C ASP A 32 6.58 -11.16 17.20
N LEU A 33 7.06 -10.81 16.00
CA LEU A 33 6.47 -11.32 14.76
C LEU A 33 6.46 -12.84 14.68
N ASP A 34 7.58 -13.49 15.02
CA ASP A 34 7.70 -14.96 14.98
C ASP A 34 6.83 -15.61 16.05
N ARG A 35 6.73 -14.98 17.23
CA ARG A 35 5.84 -15.43 18.29
C ARG A 35 4.37 -15.42 17.83
N LEU A 36 3.92 -14.33 17.22
CA LEU A 36 2.54 -14.25 16.73
C LEU A 36 2.28 -15.22 15.55
N ARG A 37 3.24 -15.39 14.63
CA ARG A 37 3.14 -16.36 13.53
C ARG A 37 2.89 -17.77 14.03
N GLY A 38 3.49 -18.15 15.18
CA GLY A 38 3.33 -19.44 15.83
C GLY A 38 2.12 -19.53 16.77
N ALA A 39 1.36 -18.45 16.99
CA ALA A 39 0.24 -18.44 17.91
C ALA A 39 -0.89 -19.39 17.46
N GLU A 40 -1.40 -20.19 18.40
CA GLU A 40 -2.47 -21.15 18.12
C GLU A 40 -3.74 -20.49 17.62
N MET A 41 -4.02 -19.27 18.10
CA MET A 41 -5.19 -18.50 17.65
C MET A 41 -5.18 -18.26 16.15
N LEU A 42 -4.00 -17.91 15.58
CA LEU A 42 -3.87 -17.74 14.12
C LEU A 42 -4.08 -19.04 13.34
N THR A 43 -3.57 -20.14 13.87
CA THR A 43 -3.77 -21.48 13.24
C THR A 43 -5.25 -21.85 13.18
N ARG A 44 -6.01 -21.50 14.22
CA ARG A 44 -7.45 -21.81 14.29
C ARG A 44 -8.30 -21.03 13.29
N ILE A 45 -7.94 -19.79 12.97
CA ILE A 45 -8.71 -18.92 12.07
C ILE A 45 -8.14 -18.84 10.65
N ALA A 46 -6.96 -19.43 10.41
CA ALA A 46 -6.35 -19.48 9.08
C ALA A 46 -7.15 -20.40 8.14
N ALA A 47 -7.50 -19.90 6.95
CA ALA A 47 -8.22 -20.66 5.91
C ALA A 47 -7.32 -21.70 5.19
N GLY A 48 -6.02 -21.72 5.50
CA GLY A 48 -5.06 -22.63 4.88
C GLY A 48 -3.61 -22.24 5.21
N PRO A 49 -2.64 -22.91 4.59
CA PRO A 49 -1.22 -22.60 4.81
C PRO A 49 -0.90 -21.20 4.30
N GLY A 50 0.00 -20.50 4.98
CA GLY A 50 0.53 -19.21 4.55
C GLY A 50 1.38 -19.33 3.28
N THR A 51 1.52 -18.24 2.57
CA THR A 51 2.44 -18.12 1.42
C THR A 51 3.52 -17.10 1.72
N THR A 52 4.78 -17.44 1.40
CA THR A 52 5.90 -16.52 1.58
C THR A 52 6.42 -16.02 0.24
N ARG A 53 6.67 -14.71 0.14
CA ARG A 53 7.18 -14.07 -1.07
C ARG A 53 8.22 -13.02 -0.73
N SER A 54 9.26 -12.93 -1.57
CA SER A 54 10.21 -11.81 -1.56
C SER A 54 9.68 -10.69 -2.44
N LEU A 55 9.50 -9.52 -1.87
CA LEU A 55 9.00 -8.33 -2.53
C LEU A 55 10.12 -7.27 -2.57
N THR A 56 10.54 -6.87 -3.76
CA THR A 56 11.44 -5.73 -3.92
C THR A 56 10.67 -4.61 -4.61
N SER A 57 10.50 -3.49 -3.92
CA SER A 57 9.75 -2.34 -4.44
C SER A 57 10.67 -1.15 -4.61
N PHE A 58 10.63 -0.56 -5.79
CA PHE A 58 11.38 0.63 -6.18
C PHE A 58 10.40 1.80 -6.21
N TYR A 59 10.70 2.85 -5.47
CA TYR A 59 9.85 4.03 -5.36
C TYR A 59 10.42 5.15 -6.21
N TYR A 60 9.55 5.73 -7.02
CA TYR A 60 9.91 6.75 -8.00
C TYR A 60 9.19 8.05 -7.71
N ASP A 61 9.90 9.14 -7.84
CA ASP A 61 9.37 10.50 -7.79
C ASP A 61 10.33 11.44 -8.53
N THR A 62 9.95 12.68 -8.70
CA THR A 62 10.88 13.72 -9.14
C THR A 62 11.90 14.02 -8.03
N PRO A 63 13.08 14.60 -8.36
CA PRO A 63 14.11 14.95 -7.37
C PRO A 63 13.59 15.87 -6.25
N ASP A 64 12.58 16.68 -6.54
CA ASP A 64 11.91 17.58 -5.60
C ASP A 64 10.65 16.98 -4.95
N CYS A 65 10.42 15.67 -5.12
CA CYS A 65 9.31 14.89 -4.54
C CYS A 65 7.92 15.45 -4.90
N ALA A 66 7.68 15.73 -6.19
CA ALA A 66 6.43 16.33 -6.66
C ALA A 66 5.21 15.43 -6.43
N LEU A 67 5.35 14.09 -6.57
CA LEU A 67 4.28 13.14 -6.30
C LEU A 67 3.97 13.07 -4.80
N GLN A 68 5.00 12.95 -3.95
CA GLN A 68 4.83 12.95 -2.49
C GLN A 68 4.09 14.19 -2.01
N ARG A 69 4.44 15.38 -2.51
CA ARG A 69 3.75 16.63 -2.14
C ARG A 69 2.27 16.66 -2.52
N ARG A 70 1.86 15.83 -3.48
CA ARG A 70 0.46 15.65 -3.88
C ARG A 70 -0.22 14.51 -3.12
N GLY A 71 0.46 13.87 -2.15
CA GLY A 71 -0.04 12.70 -1.45
C GLY A 71 -0.10 11.45 -2.33
N VAL A 72 0.77 11.36 -3.32
CA VAL A 72 0.81 10.26 -4.31
C VAL A 72 2.11 9.49 -4.18
N THR A 73 2.03 8.17 -4.24
CA THR A 73 3.19 7.27 -4.28
C THR A 73 3.19 6.44 -5.54
N LEU A 74 4.24 6.52 -6.34
CA LEU A 74 4.49 5.67 -7.51
C LEU A 74 5.54 4.62 -7.17
N ARG A 75 5.20 3.35 -7.38
CA ARG A 75 6.05 2.21 -7.05
C ARG A 75 6.06 1.20 -8.19
N VAL A 76 7.25 0.65 -8.51
CA VAL A 76 7.38 -0.57 -9.32
C VAL A 76 7.87 -1.69 -8.42
N ARG A 77 7.10 -2.78 -8.29
CA ARG A 77 7.42 -3.93 -7.46
C ARG A 77 7.80 -5.13 -8.31
N ARG A 78 8.89 -5.78 -7.97
CA ARG A 78 9.26 -7.08 -8.49
C ARG A 78 8.73 -8.19 -7.58
N ILE A 79 8.03 -9.15 -8.17
CA ILE A 79 7.51 -10.36 -7.53
C ILE A 79 7.96 -11.56 -8.38
N GLY A 80 9.04 -12.21 -7.99
CA GLY A 80 9.69 -13.22 -8.84
C GLY A 80 10.17 -12.61 -10.16
N GLN A 81 9.61 -13.04 -11.28
CA GLN A 81 9.91 -12.55 -12.64
C GLN A 81 8.95 -11.46 -13.13
N ARG A 82 7.93 -11.10 -12.33
CA ARG A 82 6.91 -10.12 -12.73
C ARG A 82 7.17 -8.76 -12.12
N PHE A 83 6.79 -7.71 -12.85
CA PHE A 83 6.81 -6.34 -12.38
C PHE A 83 5.38 -5.80 -12.33
N VAL A 84 5.06 -5.13 -11.24
CA VAL A 84 3.75 -4.48 -11.04
C VAL A 84 4.00 -3.04 -10.63
N GLN A 85 3.46 -2.12 -11.40
CA GLN A 85 3.44 -0.71 -11.06
C GLN A 85 2.19 -0.44 -10.24
N SER A 86 2.35 0.28 -9.13
CA SER A 86 1.23 0.71 -8.29
C SER A 86 1.28 2.21 -8.10
N LEU A 87 0.11 2.83 -8.14
CA LEU A 87 -0.12 4.21 -7.75
C LEU A 87 -1.03 4.20 -6.52
N LYS A 88 -0.59 4.83 -5.44
CA LYS A 88 -1.36 4.91 -4.19
C LYS A 88 -1.53 6.36 -3.78
N THR A 89 -2.72 6.72 -3.29
CA THR A 89 -2.96 8.01 -2.66
C THR A 89 -2.81 7.92 -1.15
N GLU A 90 -2.63 9.06 -0.49
CA GLU A 90 -2.78 9.14 0.96
C GLU A 90 -4.20 8.80 1.40
N ARG A 91 -4.35 8.37 2.65
CA ARG A 91 -5.65 8.11 3.26
C ARG A 91 -6.48 9.39 3.28
N ARG A 92 -7.76 9.29 2.96
CA ARG A 92 -8.70 10.42 3.02
C ARG A 92 -9.43 10.40 4.36
N GLY A 93 -9.33 11.52 5.09
CA GLY A 93 -9.95 11.68 6.41
C GLY A 93 -9.33 10.76 7.47
N ASP A 94 -10.15 10.38 8.45
CA ASP A 94 -9.84 9.48 9.56
C ASP A 94 -10.09 7.98 9.25
N GLY A 95 -10.39 7.65 7.98
CA GLY A 95 -10.65 6.29 7.51
C GLY A 95 -9.39 5.47 7.20
N LEU A 96 -9.57 4.16 7.05
CA LEU A 96 -8.53 3.22 6.61
C LEU A 96 -8.43 3.13 5.08
N ALA A 97 -9.34 3.78 4.35
CA ALA A 97 -9.48 3.68 2.91
C ALA A 97 -8.53 4.60 2.15
N ARG A 98 -7.94 4.09 1.06
CA ARG A 98 -7.12 4.86 0.11
C ARG A 98 -7.32 4.35 -1.31
N GLY A 99 -7.07 5.21 -2.30
CA GLY A 99 -7.06 4.79 -3.71
C GLY A 99 -5.78 4.00 -4.02
N GLU A 100 -5.94 2.89 -4.72
CA GLU A 100 -4.83 2.09 -5.25
C GLU A 100 -5.17 1.61 -6.67
N TRP A 101 -4.22 1.79 -7.59
CA TRP A 101 -4.26 1.29 -8.97
C TRP A 101 -3.02 0.46 -9.22
N GLU A 102 -3.19 -0.66 -9.87
CA GLU A 102 -2.08 -1.54 -10.24
C GLU A 102 -2.12 -1.92 -11.71
N VAL A 103 -0.93 -1.99 -12.32
CA VAL A 103 -0.76 -2.45 -13.71
C VAL A 103 0.50 -3.28 -13.84
N ALA A 104 0.41 -4.37 -14.60
CA ALA A 104 1.57 -5.20 -14.91
C ALA A 104 2.49 -4.47 -15.91
N LEU A 105 3.82 -4.55 -15.67
CA LEU A 105 4.82 -3.98 -16.55
C LEU A 105 5.71 -5.08 -17.15
N PRO A 106 6.25 -4.87 -18.37
CA PRO A 106 7.22 -5.77 -18.98
C PRO A 106 8.62 -5.67 -18.36
N ALA A 107 8.93 -4.54 -17.71
CA ALA A 107 10.24 -4.25 -17.14
C ALA A 107 10.11 -3.42 -15.86
N MET A 108 11.24 -3.26 -15.14
CA MET A 108 11.34 -2.51 -13.90
C MET A 108 11.55 -1.00 -14.16
N VAL A 109 10.81 -0.44 -15.08
CA VAL A 109 10.87 0.97 -15.44
C VAL A 109 9.46 1.55 -15.27
N PRO A 110 9.30 2.69 -14.59
CA PRO A 110 7.98 3.29 -14.45
C PRO A 110 7.40 3.67 -15.81
N ALA A 111 6.13 3.38 -16.02
CA ALA A 111 5.38 3.68 -17.21
C ALA A 111 4.02 4.30 -16.82
N PRO A 112 3.97 5.61 -16.51
CA PRO A 112 2.75 6.31 -16.13
C PRO A 112 1.59 6.08 -17.09
N ASP A 113 1.87 6.05 -18.40
CA ASP A 113 0.87 5.87 -19.45
C ASP A 113 0.26 4.45 -19.49
N ALA A 114 0.83 3.49 -18.74
CA ALA A 114 0.28 2.14 -18.64
C ALA A 114 -0.99 2.05 -17.79
N PHE A 115 -1.31 3.07 -16.99
CA PHE A 115 -2.60 3.14 -16.30
C PHE A 115 -3.72 3.52 -17.28
N ASP A 116 -4.74 2.66 -17.40
CA ASP A 116 -5.92 2.93 -18.22
C ASP A 116 -6.95 3.83 -17.52
N ASP A 117 -6.94 3.85 -16.19
CA ASP A 117 -7.85 4.61 -15.35
C ASP A 117 -7.58 6.12 -15.45
N PRO A 118 -8.60 6.94 -15.79
CA PRO A 118 -8.44 8.39 -15.91
C PRO A 118 -8.04 9.09 -14.62
N ASP A 119 -8.50 8.60 -13.44
CA ASP A 119 -8.17 9.18 -12.15
C ASP A 119 -6.71 8.91 -11.80
N ALA A 120 -6.21 7.71 -12.10
CA ALA A 120 -4.80 7.39 -11.95
C ALA A 120 -3.91 8.29 -12.83
N ARG A 121 -4.30 8.53 -14.08
CA ARG A 121 -3.58 9.42 -14.99
C ARG A 121 -3.57 10.86 -14.49
N ALA A 122 -4.72 11.36 -14.03
CA ALA A 122 -4.84 12.73 -13.51
C ALA A 122 -3.92 13.00 -12.30
N LEU A 123 -3.66 11.98 -11.46
CA LEU A 123 -2.71 12.10 -10.35
C LEU A 123 -1.25 12.30 -10.82
N LEU A 124 -0.92 11.85 -12.02
CA LEU A 124 0.42 11.95 -12.63
C LEU A 124 0.56 13.14 -13.58
N ASP A 125 -0.52 13.89 -13.83
CA ASP A 125 -0.50 15.03 -14.74
C ASP A 125 0.59 16.04 -14.39
N GLY A 126 1.31 16.49 -15.43
CA GLY A 126 2.39 17.46 -15.31
C GLY A 126 3.67 16.89 -14.67
N VAL A 127 3.78 15.56 -14.50
CA VAL A 127 5.02 14.88 -14.08
C VAL A 127 5.58 14.10 -15.28
N PRO A 128 6.58 14.65 -16.00
CA PRO A 128 7.19 13.94 -17.12
C PRO A 128 7.85 12.64 -16.65
N VAL A 129 7.73 11.57 -17.43
CA VAL A 129 8.34 10.27 -17.08
C VAL A 129 9.86 10.38 -16.96
N GLU A 130 10.48 11.25 -17.75
CA GLU A 130 11.92 11.51 -17.76
C GLU A 130 12.41 12.19 -16.47
N ALA A 131 11.52 12.87 -15.75
CA ALA A 131 11.83 13.49 -14.46
C ALA A 131 11.73 12.51 -13.28
N LEU A 132 11.14 11.32 -13.50
CA LEU A 132 11.02 10.30 -12.48
C LEU A 132 12.38 9.63 -12.23
N THR A 133 12.83 9.68 -10.98
CA THR A 133 14.06 9.06 -10.53
C THR A 133 13.77 8.04 -9.43
N HIS A 134 14.58 7.00 -9.33
CA HIS A 134 14.51 6.06 -8.23
C HIS A 134 15.06 6.71 -6.95
N LEU A 135 14.22 6.82 -5.92
CA LEU A 135 14.59 7.47 -4.65
C LEU A 135 15.02 6.49 -3.57
N PHE A 136 14.28 5.40 -3.39
CA PHE A 136 14.56 4.38 -2.39
C PHE A 136 13.93 3.04 -2.75
N THR A 137 14.41 1.98 -2.09
CA THR A 137 13.94 0.60 -2.29
C THR A 137 13.41 0.04 -0.97
N SER A 138 12.34 -0.74 -0.99
CA SER A 138 12.00 -1.65 0.11
C SER A 138 12.23 -3.10 -0.30
N ARG A 139 12.89 -3.87 0.56
CA ARG A 139 13.12 -5.32 0.41
C ARG A 139 12.42 -6.03 1.54
N ILE A 140 11.35 -6.74 1.22
CA ILE A 140 10.44 -7.32 2.21
C ILE A 140 10.30 -8.81 1.95
N GLN A 141 10.45 -9.61 3.00
CA GLN A 141 9.91 -10.96 3.07
C GLN A 141 8.51 -10.85 3.66
N ARG A 142 7.50 -11.19 2.86
CA ARG A 142 6.10 -11.17 3.25
C ARG A 142 5.57 -12.59 3.35
N GLU A 143 5.10 -12.95 4.53
CA GLU A 143 4.24 -14.12 4.72
C GLU A 143 2.78 -13.65 4.77
N THR A 144 1.93 -14.22 3.95
CA THR A 144 0.50 -13.89 3.87
C THR A 144 -0.34 -15.07 4.30
N ARG A 145 -1.32 -14.85 5.17
CA ARG A 145 -2.36 -15.82 5.55
C ARG A 145 -3.74 -15.21 5.34
N ILE A 146 -4.66 -16.00 4.82
CA ILE A 146 -6.08 -15.62 4.80
C ILE A 146 -6.70 -16.09 6.10
N LEU A 147 -7.31 -15.18 6.83
CA LEU A 147 -7.97 -15.44 8.09
C LEU A 147 -9.49 -15.34 7.91
N SER A 148 -10.19 -16.42 8.26
CA SER A 148 -11.65 -16.49 8.21
C SER A 148 -12.22 -16.19 9.60
N LEU A 149 -12.88 -15.04 9.73
CA LEU A 149 -13.59 -14.63 10.93
C LEU A 149 -15.11 -14.88 10.74
N PRO A 150 -15.94 -14.91 11.78
CA PRO A 150 -17.38 -15.14 11.65
C PRO A 150 -18.10 -14.14 10.74
N ASP A 151 -17.57 -12.90 10.62
CA ASP A 151 -18.20 -11.79 9.90
C ASP A 151 -17.21 -11.05 8.94
N ALA A 152 -16.04 -11.64 8.67
CA ALA A 152 -15.06 -11.04 7.78
C ALA A 152 -14.04 -12.06 7.24
N VAL A 153 -13.47 -11.75 6.08
CA VAL A 153 -12.27 -12.37 5.55
C VAL A 153 -11.17 -11.32 5.55
N VAL A 154 -10.04 -11.65 6.16
CA VAL A 154 -8.91 -10.72 6.33
C VAL A 154 -7.65 -11.36 5.75
N GLU A 155 -6.94 -10.63 4.89
CA GLU A 155 -5.57 -10.95 4.54
C GLU A 155 -4.64 -10.40 5.63
N CYS A 156 -3.90 -11.29 6.28
CA CYS A 156 -2.90 -10.93 7.28
C CYS A 156 -1.50 -11.14 6.69
N ALA A 157 -0.78 -10.06 6.48
CA ALA A 157 0.58 -10.06 5.98
C ALA A 157 1.58 -9.73 7.09
N PHE A 158 2.60 -10.58 7.26
CA PHE A 158 3.73 -10.40 8.16
C PHE A 158 4.93 -9.95 7.34
N ASP A 159 5.35 -8.72 7.50
CA ASP A 159 6.43 -8.09 6.76
C ASP A 159 7.69 -7.95 7.61
N THR A 160 8.80 -8.52 7.13
CA THR A 160 10.14 -8.31 7.66
C THR A 160 11.07 -7.85 6.55
N GLY A 161 12.00 -6.97 6.85
CA GLY A 161 12.97 -6.50 5.86
C GLY A 161 13.52 -5.12 6.13
N THR A 162 13.78 -4.38 5.05
CA THR A 162 14.40 -3.04 5.11
C THR A 162 13.79 -2.09 4.09
N ILE A 163 13.87 -0.80 4.40
CA ILE A 163 13.71 0.31 3.46
C ILE A 163 15.09 0.97 3.34
N GLU A 164 15.57 1.16 2.12
CA GLU A 164 16.95 1.52 1.85
C GLU A 164 17.03 2.70 0.89
N THR A 165 17.83 3.69 1.24
CA THR A 165 18.40 4.67 0.31
C THR A 165 19.86 4.30 0.03
N ARG A 166 20.59 5.09 -0.75
CA ARG A 166 22.02 4.90 -0.96
C ARG A 166 22.81 4.92 0.36
N ASP A 167 22.41 5.78 1.30
CA ASP A 167 23.22 6.16 2.46
C ASP A 167 22.60 5.79 3.81
N ALA A 168 21.36 5.24 3.81
CA ALA A 168 20.64 4.92 5.04
C ALA A 168 19.68 3.74 4.86
N SER A 169 19.38 3.04 5.94
CA SER A 169 18.37 1.99 6.00
C SER A 169 17.48 2.12 7.22
N ASP A 170 16.25 1.60 7.12
CA ASP A 170 15.27 1.53 8.20
C ASP A 170 14.66 0.13 8.24
N PRO A 171 14.81 -0.64 9.36
CA PRO A 171 14.30 -2.00 9.45
C PRO A 171 12.77 -2.04 9.51
N VAL A 172 12.17 -3.03 8.84
CA VAL A 172 10.73 -3.26 8.82
C VAL A 172 10.39 -4.51 9.62
N ALA A 173 9.46 -4.37 10.58
CA ALA A 173 8.76 -5.45 11.26
C ALA A 173 7.33 -4.96 11.51
N GLU A 174 6.39 -5.43 10.68
CA GLU A 174 5.01 -4.98 10.77
C GLU A 174 4.03 -6.05 10.30
N ILE A 175 2.77 -5.91 10.72
CA ILE A 175 1.65 -6.71 10.30
C ILE A 175 0.70 -5.78 9.55
N GLU A 176 0.24 -6.20 8.38
CA GLU A 176 -0.82 -5.53 7.62
C GLU A 176 -2.07 -6.43 7.64
N LEU A 177 -3.19 -5.88 8.08
CA LEU A 177 -4.50 -6.54 8.08
C LEU A 177 -5.33 -5.86 7.01
N GLU A 178 -5.54 -6.51 5.88
CA GLU A 178 -6.37 -6.00 4.78
C GLU A 178 -7.72 -6.69 4.77
N LEU A 179 -8.78 -5.89 4.77
CA LEU A 179 -10.15 -6.40 4.68
C LEU A 179 -10.44 -6.88 3.25
N LYS A 180 -10.74 -8.17 3.08
CA LYS A 180 -11.20 -8.72 1.81
C LYS A 180 -12.72 -8.77 1.74
N GLU A 181 -13.37 -9.15 2.85
CA GLU A 181 -14.82 -9.20 2.97
C GLU A 181 -15.26 -8.81 4.38
N GLY A 182 -16.45 -8.20 4.52
CA GLY A 182 -17.03 -7.88 5.80
C GLY A 182 -16.90 -6.39 6.18
N ARG A 183 -16.70 -6.10 7.47
CA ARG A 183 -16.70 -4.72 8.00
C ARG A 183 -15.34 -4.36 8.59
N ALA A 184 -14.90 -3.12 8.42
CA ALA A 184 -13.61 -2.60 8.93
C ALA A 184 -13.41 -2.84 10.45
N ALA A 185 -14.51 -2.85 11.24
CA ALA A 185 -14.45 -3.17 12.66
C ALA A 185 -13.82 -4.55 12.97
N ALA A 186 -13.85 -5.50 12.04
CA ALA A 186 -13.21 -6.81 12.20
C ALA A 186 -11.70 -6.70 12.31
N LEU A 187 -11.07 -5.76 11.59
CA LEU A 187 -9.63 -5.52 11.65
C LEU A 187 -9.20 -5.10 13.06
N TYR A 188 -9.97 -4.21 13.69
CA TYR A 188 -9.67 -3.76 15.06
C TYR A 188 -9.87 -4.87 16.08
N ARG A 189 -10.94 -5.67 15.96
CA ARG A 189 -11.15 -6.83 16.87
C ARG A 189 -10.01 -7.85 16.74
N LEU A 190 -9.57 -8.12 15.51
CA LEU A 190 -8.43 -9.00 15.27
C LEU A 190 -7.14 -8.42 15.85
N ALA A 191 -6.88 -7.13 15.67
CA ALA A 191 -5.73 -6.46 16.26
C ALA A 191 -5.74 -6.50 17.79
N LEU A 192 -6.92 -6.36 18.42
CA LEU A 192 -7.06 -6.51 19.88
C LEU A 192 -6.73 -7.93 20.34
N SER A 193 -7.16 -8.97 19.60
CA SER A 193 -6.78 -10.35 19.96
C SER A 193 -5.28 -10.63 19.79
N PHE A 194 -4.59 -9.91 18.91
CA PHE A 194 -3.13 -10.00 18.80
C PHE A 194 -2.40 -9.36 20.00
N LEU A 195 -3.02 -8.36 20.68
CA LEU A 195 -2.47 -7.77 21.89
C LEU A 195 -2.37 -8.76 23.06
N ASP A 196 -3.21 -9.79 23.09
CA ASP A 196 -3.14 -10.86 24.08
C ASP A 196 -1.91 -11.74 23.88
N GLU A 197 -1.36 -11.75 22.67
CA GLU A 197 -0.20 -12.58 22.29
C GLU A 197 1.11 -11.79 22.35
N ILE A 198 1.12 -10.55 21.82
CA ILE A 198 2.32 -9.73 21.67
C ILE A 198 2.04 -8.23 21.88
N PRO A 199 3.02 -7.44 22.34
CA PRO A 199 2.95 -5.99 22.27
C PRO A 199 2.90 -5.50 20.82
N LEU A 200 1.95 -4.65 20.49
CA LEU A 200 1.85 -4.02 19.18
C LEU A 200 1.33 -2.59 19.27
N ARG A 201 1.51 -1.83 18.18
CA ARG A 201 1.01 -0.46 18.06
C ARG A 201 0.42 -0.24 16.67
N VAL A 202 -0.74 0.38 16.60
CA VAL A 202 -1.28 0.87 15.33
C VAL A 202 -0.32 1.89 14.73
N SER A 203 -0.08 1.79 13.44
CA SER A 203 0.80 2.70 12.70
C SER A 203 0.12 3.19 11.43
N GLU A 204 0.06 4.50 11.27
CA GLU A 204 -0.40 5.13 10.04
C GLU A 204 0.75 5.34 9.04
N VAL A 205 1.98 5.25 9.52
CA VAL A 205 3.19 5.51 8.71
C VAL A 205 3.42 4.37 7.74
N THR A 206 3.37 4.68 6.45
CA THR A 206 3.60 3.72 5.38
C THR A 206 5.10 3.47 5.12
N LYS A 207 5.43 2.35 4.43
CA LYS A 207 6.80 2.10 3.94
C LYS A 207 7.29 3.23 3.02
N ALA A 208 6.39 3.79 2.21
CA ALA A 208 6.68 4.93 1.35
C ALA A 208 7.09 6.16 2.16
N GLU A 209 6.27 6.55 3.15
CA GLU A 209 6.57 7.70 4.00
C GLU A 209 7.89 7.54 4.77
N ARG A 210 8.18 6.31 5.26
CA ARG A 210 9.46 6.01 5.90
C ARG A 210 10.64 6.19 4.93
N GLY A 211 10.49 5.75 3.68
CA GLY A 211 11.48 5.95 2.62
C GLY A 211 11.71 7.43 2.30
N TYR A 212 10.65 8.21 2.15
CA TYR A 212 10.77 9.66 1.96
C TYR A 212 11.45 10.37 3.14
N ARG A 213 11.18 9.93 4.38
CA ARG A 213 11.89 10.45 5.57
C ARG A 213 13.39 10.13 5.53
N LEU A 214 13.81 8.98 5.00
CA LEU A 214 15.22 8.66 4.80
C LEU A 214 15.85 9.55 3.74
N VAL A 215 15.14 9.79 2.62
CA VAL A 215 15.59 10.71 1.56
C VAL A 215 15.76 12.14 2.09
N ALA A 216 14.81 12.63 2.88
CA ALA A 216 14.84 13.99 3.45
C ALA A 216 15.97 14.20 4.47
N ARG A 217 16.52 13.14 5.08
CA ARG A 217 17.68 13.22 6.00
C ARG A 217 19.02 13.36 5.30
N ARG A 218 19.08 13.34 3.97
CA ARG A 218 20.32 13.60 3.21
C ARG A 218 20.79 15.02 3.45
N PRO A 219 22.10 15.23 3.69
CA PRO A 219 22.66 16.57 3.67
C PRO A 219 22.45 17.19 2.27
N PRO A 220 22.07 18.48 2.18
CA PRO A 220 21.95 19.16 0.90
C PRO A 220 23.34 19.20 0.23
N GLY A 221 23.48 18.71 -1.00
CA GLY A 221 24.68 18.90 -1.79
C GLY A 221 25.27 17.70 -2.55
N VAL A 222 24.63 16.54 -2.57
CA VAL A 222 25.13 15.40 -3.37
C VAL A 222 24.09 15.06 -4.46
N MET A 223 24.09 15.85 -5.52
CA MET A 223 23.56 15.41 -6.83
C MET A 223 24.71 14.71 -7.60
N TYR A 224 24.41 13.54 -8.12
CA TYR A 224 25.28 12.86 -9.09
C TYR A 224 24.61 12.84 -10.45
#